data_bc954c1e20c2ebebdba373d54b1e96c7
#
_entry.id   bc954c1e20c2ebebdba373d54b1e96c7
#
_cell.length_a   1.000
_cell.length_b   1.000
_cell.length_c   1.000
_cell.angle_alpha   90.00
_cell.angle_beta   90.00
_cell.angle_gamma   90.00
#
_symmetry.space_group_name_H-M   'P 1'
#
loop_
_entity.id
_entity.type
_entity.pdbx_description
1 polymer ?
#
loop_
_entity_poly.entity_id
_entity_poly.type
_entity_poly.pdbx_seq_one_letter_code
_entity_poly.pdbx_strand_id
1 'polypeptide(L)'
;MKAPTIGFIGLGLMGGWLVKHLLATNYTVHAFDLDPEKIAAVVEHGAIPVSELRDLPALVDVIILSLPNSKIVRQVIQRDLNLFAQPKKDLVILDSSTSDPELSIELAQELASRGIHFLDASISGTSEMCAVKDTIFMVGGQESIYEQCCPIFAAMARESVYMGPSGTGAAIKLVVNLVLSINRMGMAEGLTLAKKAGIDQLKALEVLKKSAAFSKAMDQKGYRMVHRDFYPPIGHLTTHYKDVQLMVSYAASLHCPVPLISLNAQALASELSKGAGDRDSSAVICFYDGLIAKTQS
;
A
#
# COMPACT_ATOMS: atom_id res chain seq x y z
N MET A 1 15.62 -25.76 11.23
CA MET A 1 15.69 -25.60 9.75
C MET A 1 16.46 -24.33 9.43
N LYS A 2 17.18 -24.28 8.32
CA LYS A 2 17.88 -23.06 7.87
C LYS A 2 16.82 -22.00 7.52
N ALA A 3 17.03 -20.73 7.89
CA ALA A 3 16.15 -19.65 7.49
C ALA A 3 16.14 -19.53 5.95
N PRO A 4 14.98 -19.26 5.32
CA PRO A 4 14.91 -19.11 3.88
C PRO A 4 15.68 -17.89 3.40
N THR A 5 16.28 -17.99 2.20
CA THR A 5 16.90 -16.85 1.53
C THR A 5 15.84 -16.06 0.78
N ILE A 6 15.87 -14.74 0.91
CA ILE A 6 14.82 -13.84 0.40
C ILE A 6 15.34 -13.01 -0.76
N GLY A 7 14.58 -12.95 -1.84
CA GLY A 7 14.70 -11.96 -2.88
C GLY A 7 13.71 -10.82 -2.62
N PHE A 8 14.13 -9.57 -2.71
CA PHE A 8 13.25 -8.44 -2.50
C PHE A 8 13.31 -7.49 -3.70
N ILE A 9 12.17 -7.22 -4.32
CA ILE A 9 12.06 -6.37 -5.52
C ILE A 9 11.16 -5.18 -5.23
N GLY A 10 11.72 -3.97 -5.39
CA GLY A 10 11.05 -2.71 -5.12
C GLY A 10 11.41 -2.16 -3.74
N LEU A 11 12.35 -1.22 -3.72
CA LEU A 11 12.94 -0.61 -2.51
C LEU A 11 12.40 0.82 -2.26
N GLY A 12 11.15 1.06 -2.66
CA GLY A 12 10.46 2.32 -2.41
C GLY A 12 10.25 2.61 -0.91
N LEU A 13 9.33 3.54 -0.60
CA LEU A 13 9.06 4.01 0.77
C LEU A 13 8.78 2.89 1.78
N MET A 14 8.13 1.80 1.35
CA MET A 14 7.84 0.64 2.20
C MET A 14 8.96 -0.40 2.11
N GLY A 15 9.33 -0.79 0.87
CA GLY A 15 10.26 -1.91 0.62
C GLY A 15 11.62 -1.73 1.28
N GLY A 16 12.17 -0.51 1.28
CA GLY A 16 13.43 -0.23 1.96
C GLY A 16 13.40 -0.53 3.46
N TRP A 17 12.30 -0.21 4.15
CA TRP A 17 12.14 -0.53 5.58
C TRP A 17 11.94 -2.03 5.81
N LEU A 18 11.15 -2.70 4.97
CA LEU A 18 10.92 -4.15 5.07
C LEU A 18 12.23 -4.93 4.92
N VAL A 19 13.09 -4.54 3.95
CA VAL A 19 14.43 -5.14 3.80
C VAL A 19 15.29 -4.93 5.05
N LYS A 20 15.33 -3.72 5.60
CA LYS A 20 16.09 -3.43 6.82
C LYS A 20 15.63 -4.29 8.01
N HIS A 21 14.34 -4.51 8.15
CA HIS A 21 13.78 -5.36 9.20
C HIS A 21 14.15 -6.85 9.02
N LEU A 22 14.13 -7.35 7.78
CA LEU A 22 14.57 -8.71 7.46
C LEU A 22 16.05 -8.91 7.80
N LEU A 23 16.91 -7.95 7.39
CA LEU A 23 18.34 -7.98 7.71
C LEU A 23 18.61 -7.92 9.21
N ALA A 24 17.87 -7.09 9.95
CA ALA A 24 17.99 -6.98 11.41
C ALA A 24 17.58 -8.27 12.14
N THR A 25 16.84 -9.16 11.51
CA THR A 25 16.45 -10.49 12.01
C THR A 25 17.26 -11.63 11.39
N ASN A 26 18.42 -11.31 10.80
CA ASN A 26 19.40 -12.23 10.21
C ASN A 26 18.91 -13.04 9.00
N TYR A 27 17.92 -12.56 8.24
CA TYR A 27 17.64 -13.11 6.93
C TYR A 27 18.72 -12.70 5.93
N THR A 28 19.09 -13.61 5.02
CA THR A 28 19.86 -13.26 3.83
C THR A 28 18.92 -12.67 2.81
N VAL A 29 19.17 -11.42 2.38
CA VAL A 29 18.29 -10.69 1.45
C VAL A 29 19.07 -10.30 0.20
N HIS A 30 18.61 -10.77 -0.95
CA HIS A 30 19.01 -10.29 -2.29
C HIS A 30 18.04 -9.21 -2.72
N ALA A 31 18.52 -7.99 -3.00
CA ALA A 31 17.68 -6.83 -3.24
C ALA A 31 17.86 -6.24 -4.63
N PHE A 32 16.73 -5.80 -5.22
CA PHE A 32 16.69 -5.13 -6.52
C PHE A 32 15.70 -3.96 -6.54
N ASP A 33 16.11 -2.87 -7.16
CA ASP A 33 15.25 -1.74 -7.58
C ASP A 33 15.81 -1.19 -8.90
N LEU A 34 15.01 -0.44 -9.65
CA LEU A 34 15.47 0.27 -10.84
C LEU A 34 16.36 1.49 -10.48
N ASP A 35 16.23 1.97 -9.25
CA ASP A 35 16.97 3.11 -8.72
C ASP A 35 18.21 2.62 -7.94
N PRO A 36 19.43 2.86 -8.43
CA PRO A 36 20.65 2.40 -7.78
C PRO A 36 20.89 3.03 -6.41
N GLU A 37 20.37 4.23 -6.12
CA GLU A 37 20.51 4.86 -4.81
C GLU A 37 19.73 4.09 -3.73
N LYS A 38 18.56 3.56 -4.08
CA LYS A 38 17.78 2.71 -3.17
C LYS A 38 18.46 1.37 -2.91
N ILE A 39 19.12 0.80 -3.93
CA ILE A 39 19.93 -0.42 -3.74
C ILE A 39 21.06 -0.13 -2.78
N ALA A 40 21.83 0.94 -3.01
CA ALA A 40 22.95 1.34 -2.15
C ALA A 40 22.50 1.51 -0.68
N ALA A 41 21.36 2.15 -0.45
CA ALA A 41 20.79 2.39 0.89
C ALA A 41 20.46 1.12 1.67
N VAL A 42 20.18 -0.01 1.03
CA VAL A 42 19.95 -1.30 1.73
C VAL A 42 21.21 -2.16 1.76
N VAL A 43 22.13 -2.02 0.83
CA VAL A 43 23.43 -2.68 0.81
C VAL A 43 24.27 -2.23 2.01
N GLU A 44 24.23 -0.96 2.40
CA GLU A 44 24.83 -0.44 3.64
C GLU A 44 24.38 -1.19 4.91
N HIS A 45 23.21 -1.84 4.86
CA HIS A 45 22.64 -2.62 5.96
C HIS A 45 22.86 -4.14 5.78
N GLY A 46 23.58 -4.55 4.73
CA GLY A 46 23.96 -5.94 4.50
C GLY A 46 23.13 -6.69 3.45
N ALA A 47 22.29 -5.99 2.67
CA ALA A 47 21.62 -6.61 1.52
C ALA A 47 22.63 -6.95 0.41
N ILE A 48 22.37 -8.02 -0.33
CA ILE A 48 23.16 -8.45 -1.48
C ILE A 48 22.48 -7.87 -2.75
N PRO A 49 23.16 -7.02 -3.51
CA PRO A 49 22.57 -6.45 -4.72
C PRO A 49 22.41 -7.53 -5.80
N VAL A 50 21.32 -7.44 -6.55
CA VAL A 50 21.05 -8.29 -7.70
C VAL A 50 21.28 -7.47 -8.98
N SER A 51 22.12 -7.99 -9.88
CA SER A 51 22.41 -7.35 -11.17
C SER A 51 21.36 -7.71 -12.23
N GLU A 52 20.96 -9.00 -12.27
CA GLU A 52 20.05 -9.53 -13.26
C GLU A 52 18.87 -10.24 -12.56
N LEU A 53 17.67 -9.70 -12.71
CA LEU A 53 16.45 -10.27 -12.08
C LEU A 53 16.20 -11.72 -12.49
N ARG A 54 16.59 -12.10 -13.69
CA ARG A 54 16.41 -13.47 -14.22
C ARG A 54 17.14 -14.52 -13.38
N ASP A 55 18.24 -14.14 -12.72
CA ASP A 55 19.03 -15.06 -11.91
C ASP A 55 18.49 -15.21 -10.49
N LEU A 56 17.68 -14.24 -10.03
CA LEU A 56 17.19 -14.19 -8.68
C LEU A 56 16.44 -15.46 -8.23
N PRO A 57 15.54 -16.07 -9.03
CA PRO A 57 14.82 -17.27 -8.61
C PRO A 57 15.73 -18.44 -8.23
N ALA A 58 16.92 -18.57 -8.86
CA ALA A 58 17.87 -19.63 -8.52
C ALA A 58 18.54 -19.43 -7.16
N LEU A 59 18.63 -18.19 -6.69
CA LEU A 59 19.37 -17.80 -5.47
C LEU A 59 18.52 -17.82 -4.20
N VAL A 60 17.17 -17.81 -4.31
CA VAL A 60 16.29 -17.52 -3.18
C VAL A 60 15.13 -18.51 -3.05
N ASP A 61 14.60 -18.65 -1.85
CA ASP A 61 13.47 -19.52 -1.55
C ASP A 61 12.13 -18.74 -1.58
N VAL A 62 12.18 -17.45 -1.28
CA VAL A 62 11.03 -16.55 -1.25
C VAL A 62 11.36 -15.28 -2.00
N ILE A 63 10.44 -14.79 -2.84
CA ILE A 63 10.53 -13.47 -3.47
C ILE A 63 9.42 -12.58 -2.91
N ILE A 64 9.81 -11.41 -2.40
CA ILE A 64 8.88 -10.38 -1.92
C ILE A 64 8.85 -9.24 -2.94
N LEU A 65 7.64 -8.86 -3.35
CA LEU A 65 7.40 -7.76 -4.28
C LEU A 65 6.78 -6.58 -3.54
N SER A 66 7.29 -5.37 -3.78
CA SER A 66 6.74 -4.11 -3.28
C SER A 66 6.71 -3.08 -4.41
N LEU A 67 5.76 -3.24 -5.32
CA LEU A 67 5.71 -2.62 -6.63
C LEU A 67 4.50 -1.67 -6.78
N PRO A 68 4.49 -0.76 -7.78
CA PRO A 68 3.46 0.26 -7.92
C PRO A 68 2.04 -0.25 -8.20
N ASN A 69 1.87 -1.40 -8.88
CA ASN A 69 0.57 -1.95 -9.26
C ASN A 69 0.68 -3.39 -9.80
N SER A 70 -0.47 -4.07 -9.93
CA SER A 70 -0.58 -5.46 -10.41
C SER A 70 0.01 -5.69 -11.81
N LYS A 71 -0.06 -4.71 -12.72
CA LYS A 71 0.48 -4.84 -14.08
C LYS A 71 2.00 -4.99 -14.04
N ILE A 72 2.65 -4.18 -13.19
CA ILE A 72 4.11 -4.26 -12.99
C ILE A 72 4.47 -5.55 -12.27
N VAL A 73 3.68 -5.98 -11.27
CA VAL A 73 3.85 -7.28 -10.59
C VAL A 73 3.85 -8.40 -11.63
N ARG A 74 2.83 -8.45 -12.48
CA ARG A 74 2.72 -9.46 -13.54
C ARG A 74 3.90 -9.40 -14.52
N GLN A 75 4.29 -8.19 -14.95
CA GLN A 75 5.44 -8.01 -15.84
C GLN A 75 6.73 -8.56 -15.22
N VAL A 76 7.03 -8.20 -13.97
CA VAL A 76 8.23 -8.67 -13.26
C VAL A 76 8.23 -10.21 -13.17
N ILE A 77 7.13 -10.83 -12.79
CA ILE A 77 7.03 -12.28 -12.65
C ILE A 77 7.20 -12.98 -14.02
N GLN A 78 6.50 -12.50 -15.04
CA GLN A 78 6.47 -13.15 -16.35
C GLN A 78 7.75 -12.93 -17.16
N ARG A 79 8.25 -11.69 -17.20
CA ARG A 79 9.33 -11.27 -18.11
C ARG A 79 10.67 -11.21 -17.40
N ASP A 80 10.74 -10.45 -16.32
CA ASP A 80 12.01 -10.07 -15.71
C ASP A 80 12.59 -11.24 -14.90
N LEU A 81 11.75 -11.93 -14.13
CA LEU A 81 12.08 -13.18 -13.43
C LEU A 81 11.97 -14.42 -14.35
N ASN A 82 11.29 -14.30 -15.49
CA ASN A 82 11.06 -15.37 -16.47
C ASN A 82 10.41 -16.64 -15.89
N LEU A 83 9.61 -16.51 -14.83
CA LEU A 83 9.04 -17.66 -14.09
C LEU A 83 7.99 -18.45 -14.88
N PHE A 84 7.43 -17.86 -15.95
CA PHE A 84 6.47 -18.59 -16.80
C PHE A 84 7.16 -19.55 -17.75
N ALA A 85 8.36 -19.22 -18.23
CA ALA A 85 9.14 -20.10 -19.12
C ALA A 85 10.11 -21.01 -18.35
N GLN A 86 10.62 -20.54 -17.21
CA GLN A 86 11.56 -21.26 -16.35
C GLN A 86 11.09 -21.24 -14.89
N PRO A 87 10.06 -22.04 -14.56
CA PRO A 87 9.52 -22.08 -13.21
C PRO A 87 10.50 -22.74 -12.24
N LYS A 88 10.64 -22.16 -11.03
CA LYS A 88 11.29 -22.82 -9.90
C LYS A 88 10.20 -23.40 -9.00
N LYS A 89 10.13 -24.72 -8.89
CA LYS A 89 9.18 -25.40 -8.00
C LYS A 89 9.41 -24.99 -6.56
N ASP A 90 8.32 -24.93 -5.81
CA ASP A 90 8.27 -24.59 -4.38
C ASP A 90 8.76 -23.17 -4.05
N LEU A 91 9.04 -22.33 -5.06
CA LEU A 91 9.28 -20.91 -4.85
C LEU A 91 8.02 -20.25 -4.30
N VAL A 92 8.17 -19.44 -3.27
CA VAL A 92 7.08 -18.63 -2.72
C VAL A 92 7.22 -17.19 -3.17
N ILE A 93 6.14 -16.60 -3.68
CA ILE A 93 6.06 -15.18 -4.02
C ILE A 93 5.09 -14.50 -3.05
N LEU A 94 5.56 -13.45 -2.35
CA LEU A 94 4.77 -12.59 -1.48
C LEU A 94 4.60 -11.23 -2.19
N ASP A 95 3.40 -10.93 -2.67
CA ASP A 95 3.11 -9.62 -3.27
C ASP A 95 2.57 -8.65 -2.22
N SER A 96 3.41 -7.73 -1.76
CA SER A 96 3.02 -6.67 -0.81
C SER A 96 2.48 -5.40 -1.50
N SER A 97 2.35 -5.42 -2.80
CA SER A 97 1.85 -4.29 -3.59
C SER A 97 0.34 -4.05 -3.34
N THR A 98 -0.14 -2.84 -3.64
CA THR A 98 -1.59 -2.60 -3.72
C THR A 98 -2.08 -3.08 -5.08
N SER A 99 -2.63 -4.28 -5.08
CA SER A 99 -2.98 -5.05 -6.26
C SER A 99 -4.48 -5.16 -6.48
N ASP A 100 -4.86 -5.39 -7.73
CA ASP A 100 -6.22 -5.76 -8.12
C ASP A 100 -6.50 -7.21 -7.67
N PRO A 101 -7.58 -7.46 -6.93
CA PRO A 101 -7.90 -8.80 -6.43
C PRO A 101 -8.08 -9.85 -7.53
N GLU A 102 -8.73 -9.49 -8.65
CA GLU A 102 -8.98 -10.41 -9.76
C GLU A 102 -7.66 -10.81 -10.45
N LEU A 103 -6.79 -9.81 -10.70
CA LEU A 103 -5.46 -10.07 -11.26
C LEU A 103 -4.58 -10.89 -10.31
N SER A 104 -4.74 -10.73 -8.99
CA SER A 104 -4.03 -11.55 -7.99
C SER A 104 -4.50 -13.01 -8.03
N ILE A 105 -5.81 -13.25 -8.18
CA ILE A 105 -6.38 -14.59 -8.33
C ILE A 105 -5.86 -15.27 -9.59
N GLU A 106 -5.93 -14.57 -10.74
CA GLU A 106 -5.43 -15.10 -12.02
C GLU A 106 -3.96 -15.47 -11.93
N LEU A 107 -3.13 -14.58 -11.40
CA LEU A 107 -1.70 -14.78 -11.26
C LEU A 107 -1.37 -15.95 -10.33
N ALA A 108 -2.09 -16.09 -9.21
CA ALA A 108 -1.96 -17.21 -8.29
C ALA A 108 -2.25 -18.55 -8.97
N GLN A 109 -3.31 -18.64 -9.79
CA GLN A 109 -3.68 -19.84 -10.54
C GLN A 109 -2.62 -20.21 -11.58
N GLU A 110 -2.16 -19.21 -12.34
CA GLU A 110 -1.12 -19.41 -13.35
C GLU A 110 0.21 -19.89 -12.75
N LEU A 111 0.60 -19.36 -11.59
CA LEU A 111 1.81 -19.76 -10.86
C LEU A 111 1.66 -21.15 -10.22
N ALA A 112 0.51 -21.44 -9.64
CA ALA A 112 0.23 -22.76 -9.04
C ALA A 112 0.32 -23.88 -10.08
N SER A 113 -0.13 -23.65 -11.33
CA SER A 113 0.02 -24.62 -12.44
C SER A 113 1.47 -24.94 -12.79
N ARG A 114 2.41 -24.12 -12.29
CA ARG A 114 3.87 -24.25 -12.47
C ARG A 114 4.60 -24.69 -11.21
N GLY A 115 3.87 -25.02 -10.14
CA GLY A 115 4.42 -25.43 -8.84
C GLY A 115 5.05 -24.26 -8.05
N ILE A 116 4.59 -23.02 -8.30
CA ILE A 116 5.03 -21.82 -7.58
C ILE A 116 3.88 -21.35 -6.68
N HIS A 117 4.17 -21.02 -5.44
CA HIS A 117 3.20 -20.51 -4.47
C HIS A 117 3.12 -18.97 -4.53
N PHE A 118 1.92 -18.45 -4.44
CA PHE A 118 1.68 -17.01 -4.44
C PHE A 118 0.79 -16.61 -3.27
N LEU A 119 1.22 -15.60 -2.51
CA LEU A 119 0.42 -14.95 -1.48
C LEU A 119 0.28 -13.46 -1.82
N ASP A 120 -0.94 -12.97 -1.92
CA ASP A 120 -1.25 -11.55 -1.96
C ASP A 120 -1.24 -11.00 -0.53
N ALA A 121 -0.15 -10.32 -0.16
CA ALA A 121 0.21 -9.94 1.21
C ALA A 121 0.25 -8.41 1.37
N SER A 122 -0.87 -7.75 1.13
CA SER A 122 -0.98 -6.30 1.18
C SER A 122 -0.72 -5.72 2.56
N ILE A 123 -0.11 -4.52 2.62
CA ILE A 123 0.27 -3.87 3.87
C ILE A 123 -0.70 -2.74 4.24
N SER A 124 -1.11 -2.67 5.50
CA SER A 124 -1.78 -1.53 6.10
C SER A 124 -0.82 -0.77 7.01
N GLY A 125 -0.60 0.51 6.72
CA GLY A 125 0.28 1.44 7.45
C GLY A 125 0.95 2.45 6.51
N THR A 126 1.61 3.45 7.09
CA THR A 126 2.46 4.43 6.40
C THR A 126 3.92 4.00 6.41
N SER A 127 4.79 4.68 5.67
CA SER A 127 6.23 4.45 5.72
C SER A 127 6.82 4.69 7.12
N GLU A 128 6.32 5.68 7.86
CA GLU A 128 6.73 5.95 9.23
C GLU A 128 6.32 4.83 10.19
N MET A 129 5.11 4.28 10.03
CA MET A 129 4.66 3.10 10.77
C MET A 129 5.50 1.87 10.39
N CYS A 130 5.85 1.73 9.11
CA CYS A 130 6.71 0.64 8.65
C CYS A 130 8.11 0.74 9.27
N ALA A 131 8.67 1.93 9.39
CA ALA A 131 9.99 2.15 10.01
C ALA A 131 10.08 1.61 11.45
N VAL A 132 8.98 1.64 12.21
CA VAL A 132 8.88 1.13 13.59
C VAL A 132 8.12 -0.20 13.69
N LYS A 133 7.92 -0.90 12.57
CA LYS A 133 7.19 -2.18 12.47
C LYS A 133 5.72 -2.11 12.92
N ASP A 134 5.10 -0.94 13.00
CA ASP A 134 3.69 -0.76 13.35
C ASP A 134 2.77 -0.90 12.13
N THR A 135 2.98 -1.94 11.34
CA THR A 135 2.17 -2.29 10.17
C THR A 135 1.52 -3.64 10.32
N ILE A 136 0.53 -3.93 9.50
CA ILE A 136 -0.19 -5.21 9.44
C ILE A 136 -0.13 -5.73 8.01
N PHE A 137 0.27 -6.99 7.84
CA PHE A 137 0.06 -7.72 6.59
C PHE A 137 -1.33 -8.36 6.57
N MET A 138 -2.05 -8.20 5.49
CA MET A 138 -3.32 -8.86 5.21
C MET A 138 -3.08 -9.83 4.06
N VAL A 139 -3.19 -11.14 4.33
CA VAL A 139 -2.63 -12.17 3.46
C VAL A 139 -3.71 -13.10 2.94
N GLY A 140 -3.82 -13.18 1.62
CA GLY A 140 -4.61 -14.17 0.90
C GLY A 140 -3.72 -15.21 0.22
N GLY A 141 -4.24 -16.44 0.08
CA GLY A 141 -3.56 -17.52 -0.59
C GLY A 141 -3.75 -18.87 0.10
N GLN A 142 -2.86 -19.81 -0.15
CA GLN A 142 -2.91 -21.12 0.49
C GLN A 142 -2.48 -21.01 1.96
N GLU A 143 -3.34 -21.44 2.90
CA GLU A 143 -3.15 -21.29 4.35
C GLU A 143 -1.84 -21.92 4.84
N SER A 144 -1.52 -23.13 4.38
CA SER A 144 -0.27 -23.82 4.76
C SER A 144 1.00 -23.06 4.32
N ILE A 145 0.95 -22.31 3.21
CA ILE A 145 2.06 -21.47 2.77
C ILE A 145 2.12 -20.18 3.60
N TYR A 146 0.95 -19.59 3.95
CA TYR A 146 0.91 -18.48 4.90
C TYR A 146 1.56 -18.85 6.23
N GLU A 147 1.19 -20.01 6.81
CA GLU A 147 1.77 -20.50 8.07
C GLU A 147 3.30 -20.65 8.00
N GLN A 148 3.83 -21.18 6.89
CA GLN A 148 5.27 -21.25 6.65
C GLN A 148 5.94 -19.89 6.58
N CYS A 149 5.23 -18.86 6.08
CA CYS A 149 5.74 -17.49 5.94
C CYS A 149 5.52 -16.62 7.19
N CYS A 150 4.79 -17.08 8.23
CA CYS A 150 4.56 -16.32 9.45
C CYS A 150 5.86 -15.75 10.09
N PRO A 151 6.98 -16.48 10.15
CA PRO A 151 8.24 -15.93 10.68
C PRO A 151 8.77 -14.75 9.84
N ILE A 152 8.57 -14.78 8.52
CA ILE A 152 8.98 -13.70 7.61
C ILE A 152 8.11 -12.46 7.85
N PHE A 153 6.79 -12.64 7.97
CA PHE A 153 5.88 -11.53 8.30
C PHE A 153 6.19 -10.92 9.67
N ALA A 154 6.42 -11.75 10.69
CA ALA A 154 6.79 -11.29 12.03
C ALA A 154 8.13 -10.52 12.07
N ALA A 155 9.06 -10.84 11.16
CA ALA A 155 10.28 -10.05 10.99
C ALA A 155 9.99 -8.64 10.48
N MET A 156 8.98 -8.45 9.61
CA MET A 156 8.73 -7.21 8.89
C MET A 156 7.65 -6.31 9.51
N ALA A 157 6.70 -6.86 10.26
CA ALA A 157 5.54 -6.15 10.77
C ALA A 157 5.16 -6.56 12.19
N ARG A 158 4.24 -5.80 12.80
CA ARG A 158 3.65 -6.12 14.11
C ARG A 158 2.79 -7.37 14.06
N GLU A 159 2.08 -7.55 12.94
CA GLU A 159 1.07 -8.60 12.80
C GLU A 159 0.89 -8.99 11.34
N SER A 160 0.52 -10.24 11.10
CA SER A 160 -0.05 -10.70 9.84
C SER A 160 -1.36 -11.41 10.09
N VAL A 161 -2.34 -11.19 9.22
CA VAL A 161 -3.69 -11.76 9.33
C VAL A 161 -3.99 -12.54 8.07
N TYR A 162 -4.31 -13.82 8.22
CA TYR A 162 -4.80 -14.65 7.12
C TYR A 162 -6.24 -14.28 6.79
N MET A 163 -6.50 -13.95 5.53
CA MET A 163 -7.80 -13.46 5.06
C MET A 163 -8.59 -14.49 4.27
N GLY A 164 -7.97 -15.62 3.91
CA GLY A 164 -8.60 -16.66 3.09
C GLY A 164 -7.87 -16.93 1.78
N PRO A 165 -8.54 -17.43 0.74
CA PRO A 165 -7.91 -17.78 -0.54
C PRO A 165 -7.31 -16.57 -1.26
N SER A 166 -6.56 -16.85 -2.33
CA SER A 166 -5.90 -15.82 -3.15
C SER A 166 -6.87 -14.71 -3.58
N GLY A 167 -6.39 -13.47 -3.53
CA GLY A 167 -7.15 -12.25 -3.81
C GLY A 167 -7.80 -11.62 -2.57
N THR A 168 -7.95 -12.35 -1.46
CA THR A 168 -8.61 -11.81 -0.26
C THR A 168 -7.74 -10.80 0.48
N GLY A 169 -6.41 -10.93 0.47
CA GLY A 169 -5.48 -9.94 1.01
C GLY A 169 -5.51 -8.63 0.22
N ALA A 170 -5.58 -8.72 -1.11
CA ALA A 170 -5.76 -7.55 -1.98
C ALA A 170 -7.15 -6.92 -1.78
N ALA A 171 -8.22 -7.74 -1.69
CA ALA A 171 -9.58 -7.25 -1.49
C ALA A 171 -9.75 -6.50 -0.16
N ILE A 172 -9.29 -7.08 0.95
CA ILE A 172 -9.38 -6.41 2.26
C ILE A 172 -8.54 -5.11 2.30
N LYS A 173 -7.43 -5.04 1.56
CA LYS A 173 -6.67 -3.80 1.41
C LYS A 173 -7.52 -2.69 0.80
N LEU A 174 -8.32 -3.00 -0.23
CA LEU A 174 -9.24 -2.02 -0.82
C LEU A 174 -10.32 -1.59 0.17
N VAL A 175 -10.87 -2.51 0.96
CA VAL A 175 -11.84 -2.20 2.03
C VAL A 175 -11.23 -1.26 3.08
N VAL A 176 -10.03 -1.58 3.58
CA VAL A 176 -9.32 -0.73 4.56
C VAL A 176 -9.06 0.67 4.00
N ASN A 177 -8.56 0.74 2.76
CA ASN A 177 -8.27 2.02 2.13
C ASN A 177 -9.54 2.82 1.79
N LEU A 178 -10.66 2.15 1.46
CA LEU A 178 -11.96 2.79 1.28
C LEU A 178 -12.42 3.49 2.56
N VAL A 179 -12.44 2.77 3.68
CA VAL A 179 -12.83 3.35 4.98
C VAL A 179 -11.91 4.50 5.38
N LEU A 180 -10.59 4.33 5.20
CA LEU A 180 -9.61 5.38 5.49
C LEU A 180 -9.83 6.63 4.63
N SER A 181 -10.19 6.46 3.36
CA SER A 181 -10.46 7.56 2.42
C SER A 181 -11.73 8.32 2.80
N ILE A 182 -12.79 7.60 3.18
CA ILE A 182 -14.04 8.21 3.65
C ILE A 182 -13.81 8.97 4.97
N ASN A 183 -13.02 8.43 5.89
CA ASN A 183 -12.65 9.13 7.13
C ASN A 183 -11.92 10.44 6.86
N ARG A 184 -11.04 10.49 5.83
CA ARG A 184 -10.39 11.75 5.40
C ARG A 184 -11.40 12.75 4.85
N MET A 185 -12.35 12.28 4.03
CA MET A 185 -13.43 13.13 3.49
C MET A 185 -14.30 13.70 4.61
N GLY A 186 -14.79 12.87 5.53
CA GLY A 186 -15.59 13.30 6.67
C GLY A 186 -14.87 14.32 7.56
N MET A 187 -13.56 14.12 7.80
CA MET A 187 -12.75 15.09 8.51
C MET A 187 -12.65 16.43 7.74
N ALA A 188 -12.38 16.38 6.44
CA ALA A 188 -12.26 17.58 5.61
C ALA A 188 -13.56 18.38 5.59
N GLU A 189 -14.70 17.71 5.47
CA GLU A 189 -16.05 18.31 5.50
C GLU A 189 -16.36 18.91 6.87
N GLY A 190 -16.09 18.16 7.96
CA GLY A 190 -16.28 18.64 9.32
C GLY A 190 -15.41 19.85 9.67
N LEU A 191 -14.14 19.89 9.28
CA LEU A 191 -13.26 21.04 9.45
C LEU A 191 -13.73 22.26 8.64
N THR A 192 -14.31 22.02 7.45
CA THR A 192 -14.88 23.10 6.63
C THR A 192 -16.14 23.66 7.25
N LEU A 193 -17.01 22.82 7.81
CA LEU A 193 -18.19 23.25 8.56
C LEU A 193 -17.79 24.06 9.80
N ALA A 194 -16.80 23.60 10.57
CA ALA A 194 -16.27 24.32 11.72
C ALA A 194 -15.80 25.73 11.34
N LYS A 195 -15.04 25.86 10.24
CA LYS A 195 -14.60 27.14 9.68
C LYS A 195 -15.79 28.08 9.37
N LYS A 196 -16.84 27.56 8.71
CA LYS A 196 -18.05 28.36 8.40
C LYS A 196 -18.86 28.74 9.65
N ALA A 197 -18.84 27.93 10.68
CA ALA A 197 -19.46 28.22 11.99
C ALA A 197 -18.63 29.18 12.85
N GLY A 198 -17.50 29.70 12.36
CA GLY A 198 -16.61 30.59 13.14
C GLY A 198 -15.77 29.85 14.19
N ILE A 199 -15.70 28.53 14.14
CA ILE A 199 -14.91 27.72 15.07
C ILE A 199 -13.49 27.56 14.48
N ASP A 200 -12.49 27.77 15.32
CA ASP A 200 -11.09 27.52 14.97
C ASP A 200 -10.89 26.06 14.57
N GLN A 201 -10.32 25.85 13.38
CA GLN A 201 -10.18 24.49 12.81
C GLN A 201 -9.23 23.60 13.63
N LEU A 202 -8.21 24.17 14.29
CA LEU A 202 -7.30 23.40 15.14
C LEU A 202 -8.02 22.92 16.41
N LYS A 203 -8.79 23.81 17.05
CA LYS A 203 -9.63 23.41 18.20
C LYS A 203 -10.67 22.37 17.80
N ALA A 204 -11.29 22.52 16.64
CA ALA A 204 -12.23 21.52 16.11
C ALA A 204 -11.55 20.16 15.91
N LEU A 205 -10.35 20.12 15.32
CA LEU A 205 -9.57 18.90 15.15
C LEU A 205 -9.26 18.22 16.49
N GLU A 206 -8.83 18.98 17.50
CA GLU A 206 -8.53 18.44 18.82
C GLU A 206 -9.77 17.85 19.52
N VAL A 207 -10.94 18.45 19.33
CA VAL A 207 -12.22 17.90 19.83
C VAL A 207 -12.56 16.60 19.07
N LEU A 208 -12.47 16.61 17.74
CA LEU A 208 -12.72 15.42 16.91
C LEU A 208 -11.82 14.24 17.33
N LYS A 209 -10.53 14.50 17.59
CA LYS A 209 -9.57 13.48 18.03
C LYS A 209 -9.90 12.88 19.40
N LYS A 210 -10.61 13.58 20.26
CA LYS A 210 -11.01 13.15 21.62
C LYS A 210 -12.43 12.61 21.68
N SER A 211 -13.19 12.71 20.60
CA SER A 211 -14.59 12.32 20.52
C SER A 211 -14.80 10.95 19.91
N ALA A 212 -16.04 10.48 19.90
CA ALA A 212 -16.45 9.26 19.22
C ALA A 212 -16.25 9.32 17.68
N ALA A 213 -16.00 10.49 17.11
CA ALA A 213 -15.68 10.68 15.70
C ALA A 213 -14.24 10.33 15.34
N PHE A 214 -13.38 9.99 16.32
CA PHE A 214 -11.96 9.72 16.09
C PHE A 214 -11.72 8.67 15.01
N SER A 215 -10.78 8.95 14.14
CA SER A 215 -10.16 7.98 13.25
C SER A 215 -8.66 8.24 13.12
N LYS A 216 -7.88 7.19 12.83
CA LYS A 216 -6.43 7.30 12.63
C LYS A 216 -6.06 8.30 11.52
N ALA A 217 -6.97 8.55 10.58
CA ALA A 217 -6.80 9.58 9.55
C ALA A 217 -6.62 10.99 10.12
N MET A 218 -7.23 11.28 11.30
CA MET A 218 -7.10 12.59 11.98
C MET A 218 -5.69 12.80 12.51
N ASP A 219 -5.05 11.77 13.05
CA ASP A 219 -3.66 11.85 13.50
C ASP A 219 -2.70 12.06 12.32
N GLN A 220 -2.93 11.32 11.23
CA GLN A 220 -2.04 11.33 10.09
C GLN A 220 -2.15 12.58 9.20
N LYS A 221 -3.38 13.11 9.04
CA LYS A 221 -3.69 14.13 8.01
C LYS A 221 -4.37 15.40 8.55
N GLY A 222 -4.90 15.35 9.76
CA GLY A 222 -5.71 16.46 10.31
C GLY A 222 -4.93 17.77 10.40
N TYR A 223 -3.71 17.72 10.92
CA TYR A 223 -2.85 18.90 11.04
C TYR A 223 -2.51 19.50 9.68
N ARG A 224 -2.18 18.65 8.69
CA ARG A 224 -1.92 19.07 7.31
C ARG A 224 -3.14 19.73 6.66
N MET A 225 -4.34 19.20 6.92
CA MET A 225 -5.59 19.80 6.44
C MET A 225 -5.85 21.18 7.05
N VAL A 226 -5.67 21.33 8.37
CA VAL A 226 -5.87 22.61 9.05
C VAL A 226 -4.91 23.69 8.53
N HIS A 227 -3.63 23.36 8.40
CA HIS A 227 -2.59 24.32 8.00
C HIS A 227 -2.39 24.42 6.47
N ARG A 228 -3.09 23.57 5.67
CA ARG A 228 -2.86 23.50 4.21
C ARG A 228 -1.39 23.19 3.87
N ASP A 229 -0.73 22.41 4.74
CA ASP A 229 0.65 21.98 4.58
C ASP A 229 0.69 20.65 3.85
N PHE A 230 0.90 20.69 2.54
CA PHE A 230 0.83 19.52 1.67
C PHE A 230 2.20 19.01 1.21
N TYR A 231 3.28 19.60 1.69
CA TYR A 231 4.66 19.26 1.33
C TYR A 231 5.56 19.08 2.56
N PRO A 232 6.54 18.14 2.53
CA PRO A 232 6.63 17.05 1.56
C PRO A 232 5.44 16.08 1.74
N PRO A 233 4.95 15.45 0.66
CA PRO A 233 3.82 14.53 0.77
C PRO A 233 4.23 13.22 1.45
N ILE A 234 3.41 12.72 2.36
CA ILE A 234 3.52 11.37 2.92
C ILE A 234 2.90 10.34 1.96
N GLY A 235 1.95 10.79 1.15
CA GLY A 235 1.33 10.04 0.06
C GLY A 235 0.71 10.98 -0.94
N HIS A 236 1.15 10.89 -2.20
CA HIS A 236 0.70 11.77 -3.27
C HIS A 236 -0.80 11.62 -3.56
N LEU A 237 -1.44 12.74 -3.89
CA LEU A 237 -2.85 12.76 -4.28
C LEU A 237 -3.11 11.92 -5.53
N THR A 238 -2.18 11.93 -6.49
CA THR A 238 -2.23 11.08 -7.69
C THR A 238 -2.26 9.60 -7.34
N THR A 239 -1.42 9.15 -6.41
CA THR A 239 -1.38 7.74 -5.97
C THR A 239 -2.68 7.38 -5.25
N HIS A 240 -3.18 8.28 -4.39
CA HIS A 240 -4.43 8.06 -3.69
C HIS A 240 -5.62 7.98 -4.65
N TYR A 241 -5.67 8.84 -5.67
CA TYR A 241 -6.69 8.79 -6.71
C TYR A 241 -6.68 7.45 -7.48
N LYS A 242 -5.49 6.97 -7.86
CA LYS A 242 -5.33 5.64 -8.49
C LYS A 242 -5.94 4.53 -7.63
N ASP A 243 -5.66 4.56 -6.32
CA ASP A 243 -6.19 3.55 -5.40
C ASP A 243 -7.73 3.66 -5.27
N VAL A 244 -8.27 4.88 -5.23
CA VAL A 244 -9.73 5.10 -5.22
C VAL A 244 -10.39 4.60 -6.50
N GLN A 245 -9.78 4.81 -7.66
CA GLN A 245 -10.28 4.26 -8.92
C GLN A 245 -10.32 2.73 -8.90
N LEU A 246 -9.30 2.08 -8.34
CA LEU A 246 -9.28 0.63 -8.17
C LEU A 246 -10.41 0.15 -7.25
N MET A 247 -10.69 0.85 -6.14
CA MET A 247 -11.81 0.54 -5.24
C MET A 247 -13.17 0.62 -5.95
N VAL A 248 -13.39 1.69 -6.72
CA VAL A 248 -14.64 1.89 -7.47
C VAL A 248 -14.80 0.81 -8.55
N SER A 249 -13.73 0.50 -9.29
CA SER A 249 -13.74 -0.55 -10.32
C SER A 249 -14.05 -1.92 -9.73
N TYR A 250 -13.36 -2.29 -8.65
CA TYR A 250 -13.57 -3.57 -7.97
C TYR A 250 -14.98 -3.69 -7.38
N ALA A 251 -15.50 -2.61 -6.77
CA ALA A 251 -16.88 -2.61 -6.28
C ALA A 251 -17.89 -2.78 -7.44
N ALA A 252 -17.62 -2.19 -8.60
CA ALA A 252 -18.47 -2.35 -9.79
C ALA A 252 -18.47 -3.79 -10.31
N SER A 253 -17.32 -4.50 -10.33
CA SER A 253 -17.27 -5.92 -10.74
C SER A 253 -18.08 -6.82 -9.80
N LEU A 254 -18.21 -6.43 -8.54
CA LEU A 254 -19.02 -7.13 -7.53
C LEU A 254 -20.48 -6.65 -7.46
N HIS A 255 -20.91 -5.71 -8.31
CA HIS A 255 -22.21 -5.04 -8.22
C HIS A 255 -22.49 -4.43 -6.84
N CYS A 256 -21.44 -4.00 -6.12
CA CYS A 256 -21.52 -3.40 -4.79
C CYS A 256 -21.66 -1.88 -4.88
N PRO A 257 -22.73 -1.25 -4.37
CA PRO A 257 -22.84 0.21 -4.39
C PRO A 257 -21.90 0.86 -3.37
N VAL A 258 -21.08 1.81 -3.84
CA VAL A 258 -20.07 2.52 -3.03
C VAL A 258 -20.18 4.04 -3.24
N PRO A 259 -21.30 4.69 -2.87
CA PRO A 259 -21.56 6.10 -3.20
C PRO A 259 -20.56 7.05 -2.58
N LEU A 260 -20.11 6.82 -1.33
CA LEU A 260 -19.19 7.72 -0.62
C LEU A 260 -17.80 7.76 -1.27
N ILE A 261 -17.25 6.60 -1.64
CA ILE A 261 -15.95 6.57 -2.31
C ILE A 261 -16.03 7.07 -3.76
N SER A 262 -17.18 6.93 -4.42
CA SER A 262 -17.43 7.51 -5.73
C SER A 262 -17.42 9.03 -5.68
N LEU A 263 -18.01 9.64 -4.65
CA LEU A 263 -17.93 11.08 -4.39
C LEU A 263 -16.47 11.51 -4.13
N ASN A 264 -15.73 10.73 -3.33
CA ASN A 264 -14.30 10.99 -3.11
C ASN A 264 -13.50 10.97 -4.42
N ALA A 265 -13.79 10.03 -5.33
CA ALA A 265 -13.15 9.99 -6.64
C ALA A 265 -13.36 11.32 -7.41
N GLN A 266 -14.57 11.87 -7.39
CA GLN A 266 -14.86 13.16 -8.02
C GLN A 266 -14.14 14.33 -7.35
N ALA A 267 -14.07 14.36 -6.03
CA ALA A 267 -13.35 15.38 -5.28
C ALA A 267 -11.85 15.38 -5.62
N LEU A 268 -11.24 14.20 -5.64
CA LEU A 268 -9.83 14.03 -6.01
C LEU A 268 -9.57 14.41 -7.48
N ALA A 269 -10.44 13.98 -8.40
CA ALA A 269 -10.35 14.36 -9.81
C ALA A 269 -10.42 15.89 -10.01
N SER A 270 -11.28 16.58 -9.25
CA SER A 270 -11.34 18.04 -9.22
C SER A 270 -10.02 18.68 -8.80
N GLU A 271 -9.37 18.17 -7.77
CA GLU A 271 -8.09 18.72 -7.34
C GLU A 271 -6.95 18.38 -8.31
N LEU A 272 -6.97 17.18 -8.91
CA LEU A 272 -6.01 16.80 -9.96
C LEU A 272 -6.12 17.73 -11.19
N SER A 273 -7.33 18.10 -11.60
CA SER A 273 -7.53 19.03 -12.71
C SER A 273 -6.97 20.44 -12.47
N LYS A 274 -6.71 20.79 -11.20
CA LYS A 274 -6.06 22.04 -10.77
C LYS A 274 -4.53 21.89 -10.62
N GLY A 275 -3.97 20.75 -11.00
CA GLY A 275 -2.51 20.50 -10.91
C GLY A 275 -2.02 20.09 -9.52
N ALA A 276 -2.90 19.61 -8.63
CA ALA A 276 -2.53 19.26 -7.26
C ALA A 276 -1.98 17.81 -7.08
N GLY A 277 -1.59 17.16 -8.15
CA GLY A 277 -1.25 15.73 -8.16
C GLY A 277 -0.04 15.34 -7.30
N ASP A 278 0.92 16.24 -7.18
CA ASP A 278 2.16 16.10 -6.39
C ASP A 278 1.97 16.43 -4.88
N ARG A 279 0.83 17.02 -4.52
CA ARG A 279 0.50 17.33 -3.11
C ARG A 279 0.19 16.09 -2.31
N ASP A 280 0.29 16.23 -0.99
CA ASP A 280 -0.20 15.21 -0.06
C ASP A 280 -1.72 14.98 -0.23
N SER A 281 -2.17 13.76 -0.05
CA SER A 281 -3.59 13.37 -0.17
C SER A 281 -4.53 14.11 0.79
N SER A 282 -4.01 14.78 1.83
CA SER A 282 -4.77 15.71 2.68
C SER A 282 -5.27 16.95 1.93
N ALA A 283 -4.71 17.24 0.73
CA ALA A 283 -5.16 18.32 -0.12
C ALA A 283 -6.61 18.17 -0.62
N VAL A 284 -7.24 17.01 -0.39
CA VAL A 284 -8.70 16.83 -0.64
C VAL A 284 -9.55 17.88 0.06
N ILE A 285 -9.08 18.49 1.16
CA ILE A 285 -9.81 19.59 1.84
C ILE A 285 -9.97 20.82 0.93
N CYS A 286 -9.07 21.02 -0.04
CA CYS A 286 -9.17 22.14 -0.99
C CYS A 286 -10.40 22.04 -1.89
N PHE A 287 -10.91 20.82 -2.13
CA PHE A 287 -12.20 20.64 -2.81
C PHE A 287 -13.33 21.36 -2.07
N TYR A 288 -13.42 21.17 -0.75
CA TYR A 288 -14.42 21.81 0.10
C TYR A 288 -14.18 23.33 0.24
N ASP A 289 -12.92 23.76 0.37
CA ASP A 289 -12.59 25.20 0.35
C ASP A 289 -13.10 25.87 -0.93
N GLY A 290 -12.95 25.19 -2.08
CA GLY A 290 -13.46 25.68 -3.37
C GLY A 290 -14.97 25.79 -3.45
N LEU A 291 -15.72 24.90 -2.79
CA LEU A 291 -17.18 24.96 -2.73
C LEU A 291 -17.69 26.15 -1.90
N ILE A 292 -16.98 26.54 -0.85
CA ILE A 292 -17.40 27.62 0.04
C ILE A 292 -16.89 29.00 -0.39
N ALA A 293 -15.84 29.08 -1.23
CA ALA A 293 -15.28 30.35 -1.69
C ALA A 293 -16.22 31.12 -2.65
N LYS A 294 -17.16 30.42 -3.32
CA LYS A 294 -18.09 31.00 -4.29
C LYS A 294 -19.31 31.72 -3.64
N THR A 295 -19.40 31.80 -2.32
CA THR A 295 -20.55 32.38 -1.64
C THR A 295 -20.32 33.82 -1.14
N GLN A 296 -19.27 34.51 -1.62
CA GLN A 296 -19.00 35.93 -1.31
C GLN A 296 -19.04 36.77 -2.59
N SER A 297 -20.10 36.65 -3.38
CA SER A 297 -20.42 37.61 -4.45
C SER A 297 -21.81 38.19 -4.26
#